data_fc7351d786b224f9fd25da6fb855d61a
#
_entry.id   fc7351d786b224f9fd25da6fb855d61a
#
_cell.length_a   1.000
_cell.length_b   1.000
_cell.length_c   1.000
_cell.angle_alpha   90.00
_cell.angle_beta   90.00
_cell.angle_gamma   90.00
#
_symmetry.space_group_name_H-M   'P 1'
#
loop_
_entity.id
_entity.type
_entity.pdbx_description
1 polymer ?
#
loop_
_entity_poly.entity_id
_entity_poly.type
_entity_poly.pdbx_seq_one_letter_code
_entity_poly.pdbx_strand_id
1 'polypeptide(L)'
;MTTKPWDAQLAYRLVKPLKDSWVNPNHLTTVRLVTGLAAAIAMSTTGYTYAVTNVIWANIGAALFAFSNFLDHTDGELARLSGKTSKWGHQYDLASDAIIHILLFVCIGYGLREGRFGWWALLMGIVSGVSVACIFHLRNQIEQRSGKEANRQPNFAGFDIEDVLYLFPIITLLNGLEPLLIAATIGAPIFAVWVIWQFLTLPQPESN
;
A
#
# COMPACT_ATOMS: atom_id res chain seq x y z
N MET A 1 -7.81 17.58 19.93
CA MET A 1 -6.44 17.31 19.45
C MET A 1 -6.41 15.87 18.95
N THR A 2 -6.47 15.65 17.65
CA THR A 2 -6.36 14.32 17.08
C THR A 2 -4.90 13.89 17.19
N THR A 3 -4.64 12.87 17.99
CA THR A 3 -3.30 12.28 18.11
C THR A 3 -2.93 11.68 16.75
N LYS A 4 -1.74 12.03 16.24
CA LYS A 4 -1.22 11.40 15.00
C LYS A 4 -1.24 9.87 15.17
N PRO A 5 -1.49 9.09 14.09
CA PRO A 5 -1.34 7.64 14.09
C PRO A 5 0.03 7.21 14.66
N TRP A 6 0.11 6.02 15.22
CA TRP A 6 1.32 5.53 15.91
C TRP A 6 2.53 5.43 14.96
N ASP A 7 2.29 5.00 13.73
CA ASP A 7 3.29 4.86 12.65
C ASP A 7 3.84 6.23 12.21
N ALA A 8 2.96 7.23 12.04
CA ALA A 8 3.37 8.60 11.74
C ALA A 8 4.17 9.24 12.89
N GLN A 9 3.88 8.88 14.15
CA GLN A 9 4.69 9.33 15.29
C GLN A 9 6.08 8.69 15.29
N LEU A 10 6.16 7.39 14.96
CA LEU A 10 7.42 6.66 14.86
C LEU A 10 8.24 7.19 13.67
N ALA A 11 7.61 7.34 12.51
CA ALA A 11 8.22 7.92 11.32
C ALA A 11 8.82 9.31 11.62
N TYR A 12 8.04 10.19 12.27
CA TYR A 12 8.51 11.52 12.67
C TYR A 12 9.78 11.45 13.52
N ARG A 13 9.82 10.56 14.52
CA ARG A 13 11.00 10.41 15.41
C ARG A 13 12.24 9.95 14.65
N LEU A 14 12.06 9.04 13.70
CA LEU A 14 13.16 8.47 12.90
C LEU A 14 13.71 9.48 11.89
N VAL A 15 12.86 10.29 11.24
CA VAL A 15 13.33 11.22 10.21
C VAL A 15 13.69 12.60 10.75
N LYS A 16 13.30 12.94 11.98
CA LYS A 16 13.64 14.23 12.60
C LYS A 16 15.14 14.58 12.56
N PRO A 17 16.09 13.67 12.83
CA PRO A 17 17.52 13.96 12.70
C PRO A 17 17.97 14.14 11.24
N LEU A 18 17.19 13.68 10.27
CA LEU A 18 17.53 13.73 8.85
C LEU A 18 17.05 15.03 8.17
N LYS A 19 16.25 15.86 8.84
CA LYS A 19 15.61 17.03 8.23
C LYS A 19 16.60 18.00 7.57
N ASP A 20 17.75 18.22 8.21
CA ASP A 20 18.79 19.14 7.76
C ASP A 20 19.97 18.41 7.06
N SER A 21 19.81 17.10 6.79
CA SER A 21 20.81 16.26 6.13
C SER A 21 20.73 16.36 4.59
N TRP A 22 21.66 15.70 3.90
CA TRP A 22 21.63 15.53 2.45
C TRP A 22 20.55 14.55 1.98
N VAL A 23 19.92 13.79 2.91
CA VAL A 23 18.87 12.81 2.59
C VAL A 23 17.65 13.54 2.05
N ASN A 24 17.19 13.07 0.90
CA ASN A 24 16.00 13.60 0.22
C ASN A 24 14.84 12.60 0.42
N PRO A 25 13.57 13.06 0.56
CA PRO A 25 12.41 12.18 0.56
C PRO A 25 12.42 11.13 -0.56
N ASN A 26 12.79 11.51 -1.79
CA ASN A 26 12.88 10.59 -2.92
C ASN A 26 13.86 9.43 -2.73
N HIS A 27 14.88 9.58 -1.87
CA HIS A 27 15.76 8.45 -1.52
C HIS A 27 14.98 7.39 -0.72
N LEU A 28 14.12 7.82 0.21
CA LEU A 28 13.27 6.92 0.97
C LEU A 28 12.21 6.26 0.09
N THR A 29 11.58 7.03 -0.81
CA THR A 29 10.65 6.49 -1.83
C THR A 29 11.33 5.45 -2.71
N THR A 30 12.60 5.66 -3.10
CA THR A 30 13.37 4.66 -3.87
C THR A 30 13.63 3.39 -3.06
N VAL A 31 14.05 3.52 -1.79
CA VAL A 31 14.25 2.35 -0.90
C VAL A 31 12.93 1.60 -0.70
N ARG A 32 11.83 2.34 -0.50
CA ARG A 32 10.48 1.80 -0.42
C ARG A 32 10.11 1.01 -1.68
N LEU A 33 10.33 1.58 -2.87
CA LEU A 33 10.04 0.91 -4.15
C LEU A 33 10.84 -0.39 -4.28
N VAL A 34 12.13 -0.37 -3.99
CA VAL A 34 12.99 -1.56 -4.06
C VAL A 34 12.53 -2.63 -3.07
N THR A 35 12.23 -2.25 -1.82
CA THR A 35 11.74 -3.20 -0.81
C THR A 35 10.35 -3.76 -1.16
N GLY A 36 9.45 -2.92 -1.71
CA GLY A 36 8.13 -3.35 -2.18
C GLY A 36 8.21 -4.31 -3.37
N LEU A 37 9.11 -4.06 -4.33
CA LEU A 37 9.36 -4.99 -5.44
C LEU A 37 9.96 -6.31 -4.95
N ALA A 38 10.91 -6.27 -4.02
CA ALA A 38 11.46 -7.48 -3.41
C ALA A 38 10.38 -8.28 -2.67
N ALA A 39 9.46 -7.59 -1.97
CA ALA A 39 8.30 -8.21 -1.33
C ALA A 39 7.41 -8.93 -2.36
N ALA A 40 7.07 -8.26 -3.47
CA ALA A 40 6.26 -8.85 -4.55
C ALA A 40 6.93 -10.10 -5.15
N ILE A 41 8.24 -10.04 -5.43
CA ILE A 41 9.00 -11.19 -5.94
C ILE A 41 8.96 -12.33 -4.93
N ALA A 42 9.18 -12.08 -3.64
CA ALA A 42 9.11 -13.11 -2.61
C ALA A 42 7.70 -13.75 -2.54
N MET A 43 6.63 -12.97 -2.72
CA MET A 43 5.25 -13.47 -2.77
C MET A 43 4.97 -14.35 -3.99
N SER A 44 5.68 -14.19 -5.10
CA SER A 44 5.50 -15.03 -6.29
C SER A 44 5.89 -16.51 -6.09
N THR A 45 6.65 -16.80 -5.04
CA THR A 45 7.13 -18.15 -4.73
C THR A 45 6.16 -18.98 -3.87
N THR A 46 5.05 -18.40 -3.43
CA THR A 46 4.17 -18.98 -2.37
C THR A 46 3.36 -20.20 -2.76
N GLY A 47 3.23 -20.53 -4.06
CA GLY A 47 2.30 -21.52 -4.57
C GLY A 47 2.83 -22.94 -4.74
N TYR A 48 4.13 -23.13 -4.66
CA TYR A 48 4.72 -24.44 -4.87
C TYR A 48 4.68 -25.27 -3.59
N THR A 49 3.70 -26.15 -3.48
CA THR A 49 3.60 -27.19 -2.44
C THR A 49 3.97 -26.68 -1.05
N TYR A 50 3.36 -27.14 0.00
CA TYR A 50 3.61 -26.81 1.42
C TYR A 50 5.09 -27.01 1.86
N ALA A 51 6.04 -26.75 0.98
CA ALA A 51 7.44 -26.76 1.31
C ALA A 51 7.73 -25.61 2.29
N VAL A 52 8.38 -25.93 3.40
CA VAL A 52 8.79 -24.99 4.44
C VAL A 52 9.45 -23.73 3.85
N THR A 53 10.21 -23.90 2.76
CA THR A 53 10.89 -22.83 2.05
C THR A 53 9.94 -21.77 1.49
N ASN A 54 8.77 -22.16 0.99
CA ASN A 54 7.79 -21.24 0.39
C ASN A 54 7.07 -20.40 1.47
N VAL A 55 6.80 -21.00 2.62
CA VAL A 55 6.25 -20.30 3.79
C VAL A 55 7.25 -19.26 4.29
N ILE A 56 8.55 -19.59 4.29
CA ILE A 56 9.61 -18.64 4.68
C ILE A 56 9.64 -17.44 3.73
N TRP A 57 9.62 -17.67 2.41
CA TRP A 57 9.64 -16.59 1.43
C TRP A 57 8.37 -15.73 1.49
N ALA A 58 7.20 -16.34 1.72
CA ALA A 58 5.96 -15.61 1.94
C ALA A 58 6.06 -14.66 3.15
N ASN A 59 6.60 -15.16 4.28
CA ASN A 59 6.76 -14.36 5.48
C ASN A 59 7.80 -13.27 5.32
N ILE A 60 8.92 -13.53 4.61
CA ILE A 60 9.90 -12.51 4.25
C ILE A 60 9.25 -11.44 3.37
N GLY A 61 8.49 -11.84 2.35
CA GLY A 61 7.77 -10.92 1.48
C GLY A 61 6.78 -10.05 2.25
N ALA A 62 6.03 -10.63 3.18
CA ALA A 62 5.09 -9.89 4.02
C ALA A 62 5.80 -8.88 4.95
N ALA A 63 6.91 -9.27 5.55
CA ALA A 63 7.72 -8.37 6.38
C ALA A 63 8.33 -7.22 5.57
N LEU A 64 8.85 -7.52 4.37
CA LEU A 64 9.36 -6.50 3.45
C LEU A 64 8.26 -5.54 2.98
N PHE A 65 7.04 -6.05 2.73
CA PHE A 65 5.92 -5.22 2.34
C PHE A 65 5.49 -4.30 3.50
N ALA A 66 5.36 -4.82 4.72
CA ALA A 66 5.05 -4.01 5.90
C ALA A 66 6.12 -2.92 6.13
N PHE A 67 7.40 -3.26 5.92
CA PHE A 67 8.49 -2.29 5.99
C PHE A 67 8.42 -1.25 4.86
N SER A 68 8.12 -1.66 3.64
CA SER A 68 7.89 -0.75 2.50
C SER A 68 6.75 0.23 2.79
N ASN A 69 5.64 -0.25 3.33
CA ASN A 69 4.51 0.59 3.74
C ASN A 69 4.89 1.58 4.86
N PHE A 70 5.73 1.17 5.81
CA PHE A 70 6.25 2.06 6.83
C PHE A 70 7.17 3.15 6.25
N LEU A 71 7.97 2.83 5.23
CA LEU A 71 8.81 3.82 4.54
C LEU A 71 8.01 4.90 3.82
N ASP A 72 6.80 4.61 3.35
CA ASP A 72 5.85 5.57 2.80
C ASP A 72 5.51 6.68 3.80
N HIS A 73 5.20 6.31 5.03
CA HIS A 73 4.97 7.31 6.08
C HIS A 73 6.24 8.10 6.42
N THR A 74 7.42 7.49 6.30
CA THR A 74 8.69 8.16 6.61
C THR A 74 9.10 9.18 5.57
N ASP A 75 8.93 8.91 4.27
CA ASP A 75 9.28 9.88 3.22
C ASP A 75 8.34 11.09 3.24
N GLY A 76 7.05 10.89 3.45
CA GLY A 76 6.08 11.95 3.63
C GLY A 76 6.36 12.83 4.86
N GLU A 77 6.73 12.24 6.00
CA GLU A 77 7.13 13.02 7.19
C GLU A 77 8.44 13.77 6.96
N LEU A 78 9.42 13.16 6.29
CA LEU A 78 10.67 13.85 5.94
C LEU A 78 10.42 15.03 5.00
N ALA A 79 9.55 14.86 3.99
CA ALA A 79 9.17 15.92 3.07
C ALA A 79 8.56 17.11 3.81
N ARG A 80 7.64 16.86 4.75
CA ARG A 80 7.01 17.90 5.59
C ARG A 80 8.00 18.60 6.49
N LEU A 81 8.91 17.86 7.14
CA LEU A 81 9.88 18.41 8.09
C LEU A 81 11.00 19.20 7.43
N SER A 82 11.49 18.74 6.28
CA SER A 82 12.62 19.36 5.58
C SER A 82 12.20 20.47 4.61
N GLY A 83 10.89 20.59 4.30
CA GLY A 83 10.39 21.47 3.25
C GLY A 83 10.81 21.07 1.82
N LYS A 84 11.42 19.90 1.65
CA LYS A 84 11.89 19.37 0.35
C LYS A 84 10.76 18.70 -0.43
N THR A 85 9.64 19.41 -0.63
CA THR A 85 8.51 18.93 -1.42
C THR A 85 8.68 19.37 -2.89
N SER A 86 8.34 18.48 -3.83
CA SER A 86 8.32 18.80 -5.25
C SER A 86 7.17 18.09 -5.97
N LYS A 87 6.68 18.70 -7.05
CA LYS A 87 5.63 18.05 -7.90
C LYS A 87 6.13 16.72 -8.44
N TRP A 88 7.39 16.63 -8.82
CA TRP A 88 8.00 15.39 -9.32
C TRP A 88 8.07 14.33 -8.23
N GLY A 89 8.53 14.71 -7.03
CA GLY A 89 8.61 13.79 -5.88
C GLY A 89 7.23 13.21 -5.52
N HIS A 90 6.20 14.04 -5.52
CA HIS A 90 4.83 13.58 -5.30
C HIS A 90 4.34 12.59 -6.39
N GLN A 91 4.62 12.87 -7.68
CA GLN A 91 4.26 11.93 -8.75
C GLN A 91 5.04 10.63 -8.67
N TYR A 92 6.32 10.70 -8.30
CA TYR A 92 7.17 9.53 -8.11
C TYR A 92 6.65 8.64 -6.99
N ASP A 93 6.23 9.24 -5.89
CA ASP A 93 5.63 8.57 -4.76
C ASP A 93 4.32 7.85 -5.15
N LEU A 94 3.38 8.55 -5.78
CA LEU A 94 2.13 7.96 -6.28
C LEU A 94 2.35 6.81 -7.28
N ALA A 95 3.33 6.97 -8.18
CA ALA A 95 3.66 5.92 -9.14
C ALA A 95 4.28 4.70 -8.45
N SER A 96 5.14 4.92 -7.46
CA SER A 96 5.75 3.85 -6.66
C SER A 96 4.69 3.06 -5.90
N ASP A 97 3.73 3.76 -5.30
CA ASP A 97 2.56 3.15 -4.64
C ASP A 97 1.78 2.24 -5.57
N ALA A 98 1.37 2.76 -6.71
CA ALA A 98 0.60 2.00 -7.67
C ALA A 98 1.36 0.74 -8.14
N ILE A 99 2.65 0.89 -8.47
CA ILE A 99 3.50 -0.22 -8.92
C ILE A 99 3.62 -1.29 -7.83
N ILE A 100 3.90 -0.91 -6.59
CA ILE A 100 4.06 -1.85 -5.48
C ILE A 100 2.77 -2.63 -5.24
N HIS A 101 1.62 -1.96 -5.14
CA HIS A 101 0.34 -2.62 -4.86
C HIS A 101 -0.11 -3.53 -6.01
N ILE A 102 0.02 -3.08 -7.26
CA ILE A 102 -0.33 -3.91 -8.42
C ILE A 102 0.55 -5.16 -8.45
N LEU A 103 1.88 -4.99 -8.37
CA LEU A 103 2.80 -6.12 -8.47
C LEU A 103 2.71 -7.07 -7.29
N LEU A 104 2.44 -6.56 -6.07
CA LEU A 104 2.24 -7.41 -4.91
C LEU A 104 1.09 -8.41 -5.14
N PHE A 105 -0.09 -7.92 -5.50
CA PHE A 105 -1.25 -8.77 -5.73
C PHE A 105 -1.09 -9.68 -6.96
N VAL A 106 -0.49 -9.17 -8.04
CA VAL A 106 -0.16 -9.98 -9.23
C VAL A 106 0.77 -11.12 -8.85
N CYS A 107 1.81 -10.86 -8.07
CA CYS A 107 2.77 -11.87 -7.63
C CYS A 107 2.14 -12.88 -6.64
N ILE A 108 1.25 -12.44 -5.75
CA ILE A 108 0.45 -13.34 -4.90
C ILE A 108 -0.40 -14.27 -5.79
N GLY A 109 -1.14 -13.70 -6.76
CA GLY A 109 -1.94 -14.49 -7.70
C GLY A 109 -1.11 -15.48 -8.53
N TYR A 110 0.07 -15.04 -9.01
CA TYR A 110 1.00 -15.91 -9.70
C TYR A 110 1.53 -17.03 -8.78
N GLY A 111 1.86 -16.71 -7.53
CA GLY A 111 2.28 -17.68 -6.54
C GLY A 111 1.21 -18.77 -6.30
N LEU A 112 -0.05 -18.38 -6.24
CA LEU A 112 -1.17 -19.28 -5.97
C LEU A 112 -1.73 -20.01 -7.21
N ARG A 113 -1.12 -19.85 -8.40
CA ARG A 113 -1.61 -20.42 -9.66
C ARG A 113 -1.66 -21.96 -9.71
N GLU A 114 -0.89 -22.64 -8.87
CA GLU A 114 -0.90 -24.10 -8.79
C GLU A 114 -1.90 -24.64 -7.76
N GLY A 115 -2.59 -23.74 -7.06
CA GLY A 115 -3.63 -24.07 -6.11
C GLY A 115 -5.02 -24.24 -6.76
N ARG A 116 -6.05 -24.11 -5.92
CA ARG A 116 -7.46 -24.35 -6.25
C ARG A 116 -7.96 -23.59 -7.49
N PHE A 117 -7.47 -22.35 -7.72
CA PHE A 117 -7.97 -21.47 -8.78
C PHE A 117 -7.14 -21.54 -10.07
N GLY A 118 -6.01 -22.26 -10.08
CA GLY A 118 -5.15 -22.31 -11.26
C GLY A 118 -4.76 -20.91 -11.74
N TRP A 119 -4.71 -20.71 -13.04
CA TRP A 119 -4.38 -19.41 -13.65
C TRP A 119 -5.40 -18.29 -13.36
N TRP A 120 -6.60 -18.61 -12.90
CA TRP A 120 -7.57 -17.63 -12.42
C TRP A 120 -7.04 -16.83 -11.23
N ALA A 121 -6.18 -17.43 -10.40
CA ALA A 121 -5.53 -16.71 -9.30
C ALA A 121 -4.73 -15.49 -9.78
N LEU A 122 -4.07 -15.59 -10.95
CA LEU A 122 -3.36 -14.46 -11.54
C LEU A 122 -4.31 -13.32 -11.94
N LEU A 123 -5.46 -13.64 -12.57
CA LEU A 123 -6.48 -12.66 -12.90
C LEU A 123 -7.07 -12.01 -11.64
N MET A 124 -7.30 -12.81 -10.60
CA MET A 124 -7.71 -12.30 -9.28
C MET A 124 -6.69 -11.31 -8.73
N GLY A 125 -5.40 -11.62 -8.82
CA GLY A 125 -4.31 -10.72 -8.42
C GLY A 125 -4.30 -9.41 -9.21
N ILE A 126 -4.47 -9.48 -10.53
CA ILE A 126 -4.53 -8.28 -11.39
C ILE A 126 -5.73 -7.40 -10.99
N VAL A 127 -6.91 -7.97 -10.85
CA VAL A 127 -8.13 -7.25 -10.45
C VAL A 127 -7.97 -6.59 -9.09
N SER A 128 -7.46 -7.34 -8.11
CA SER A 128 -7.21 -6.83 -6.76
C SER A 128 -6.20 -5.69 -6.77
N GLY A 129 -5.04 -5.90 -7.39
CA GLY A 129 -3.95 -4.93 -7.41
C GLY A 129 -4.33 -3.63 -8.11
N VAL A 130 -4.98 -3.70 -9.27
CA VAL A 130 -5.46 -2.51 -9.99
C VAL A 130 -6.54 -1.78 -9.18
N SER A 131 -7.45 -2.50 -8.54
CA SER A 131 -8.49 -1.89 -7.70
C SER A 131 -7.91 -1.17 -6.50
N VAL A 132 -6.94 -1.79 -5.80
CA VAL A 132 -6.25 -1.18 -4.66
C VAL A 132 -5.47 0.06 -5.09
N ALA A 133 -4.70 -0.01 -6.17
CA ALA A 133 -3.97 1.15 -6.69
C ALA A 133 -4.92 2.30 -7.08
N CYS A 134 -6.07 1.98 -7.70
CA CYS A 134 -7.10 2.96 -8.04
C CYS A 134 -7.67 3.63 -6.78
N ILE A 135 -7.97 2.85 -5.74
CA ILE A 135 -8.45 3.36 -4.45
C ILE A 135 -7.46 4.38 -3.87
N PHE A 136 -6.19 4.00 -3.71
CA PHE A 136 -5.18 4.89 -3.14
C PHE A 136 -5.01 6.17 -3.96
N HIS A 137 -4.92 6.03 -5.28
CA HIS A 137 -4.79 7.17 -6.17
C HIS A 137 -5.97 8.15 -6.06
N LEU A 138 -7.21 7.66 -6.11
CA LEU A 138 -8.39 8.51 -6.03
C LEU A 138 -8.55 9.13 -4.63
N ARG A 139 -8.24 8.40 -3.58
CA ARG A 139 -8.29 8.92 -2.22
C ARG A 139 -7.29 10.06 -2.00
N ASN A 140 -6.08 9.93 -2.54
CA ASN A 140 -5.10 11.02 -2.53
C ASN A 140 -5.66 12.26 -3.27
N GLN A 141 -6.31 12.07 -4.41
CA GLN A 141 -6.96 13.18 -5.12
C GLN A 141 -8.13 13.80 -4.34
N ILE A 142 -8.94 12.98 -3.67
CA ILE A 142 -10.03 13.47 -2.80
C ILE A 142 -9.45 14.32 -1.66
N GLU A 143 -8.39 13.86 -1.01
CA GLU A 143 -7.73 14.59 0.06
C GLU A 143 -7.17 15.94 -0.42
N GLN A 144 -6.56 15.96 -1.60
CA GLN A 144 -6.05 17.20 -2.18
C GLN A 144 -7.13 18.22 -2.53
N ARG A 145 -8.31 17.75 -2.97
CA ARG A 145 -9.43 18.64 -3.38
C ARG A 145 -10.25 19.15 -2.20
N SER A 146 -10.53 18.31 -1.24
CA SER A 146 -11.53 18.57 -0.19
C SER A 146 -10.97 18.55 1.23
N GLY A 147 -9.64 18.38 1.36
CA GLY A 147 -8.97 18.30 2.66
C GLY A 147 -9.12 16.94 3.35
N LYS A 148 -8.36 16.77 4.44
CA LYS A 148 -8.32 15.50 5.20
C LYS A 148 -9.66 15.06 5.77
N GLU A 149 -10.56 16.00 6.08
CA GLU A 149 -11.88 15.66 6.64
C GLU A 149 -12.80 14.97 5.64
N ALA A 150 -12.73 15.32 4.36
CA ALA A 150 -13.52 14.68 3.31
C ALA A 150 -13.02 13.25 3.00
N ASN A 151 -11.76 12.95 3.31
CA ASN A 151 -11.15 11.64 3.17
C ASN A 151 -11.31 10.76 4.43
N ARG A 152 -12.09 11.22 5.41
CA ARG A 152 -12.28 10.51 6.69
C ARG A 152 -12.95 9.18 6.44
N GLN A 153 -12.19 8.11 6.64
CA GLN A 153 -12.69 6.73 6.58
C GLN A 153 -13.53 6.42 7.81
N PRO A 154 -14.46 5.46 7.71
CA PRO A 154 -15.03 4.84 8.89
C PRO A 154 -13.87 4.22 9.70
N ASN A 155 -13.51 4.89 10.78
CA ASN A 155 -12.46 4.43 11.68
C ASN A 155 -13.08 3.34 12.56
N PHE A 156 -12.65 2.11 12.42
CA PHE A 156 -13.10 1.03 13.27
C PHE A 156 -12.08 0.81 14.39
N ALA A 157 -12.42 1.18 15.61
CA ALA A 157 -11.59 1.01 16.81
C ALA A 157 -10.19 1.68 16.75
N GLY A 158 -10.03 2.76 15.98
CA GLY A 158 -8.75 3.47 15.84
C GLY A 158 -7.86 2.94 14.72
N PHE A 159 -8.33 1.95 13.94
CA PHE A 159 -7.64 1.43 12.77
C PHE A 159 -8.21 2.04 11.50
N ASP A 160 -7.35 2.56 10.66
CA ASP A 160 -7.67 2.97 9.30
C ASP A 160 -7.60 1.76 8.34
N ILE A 161 -8.24 1.85 7.17
CA ILE A 161 -8.20 0.76 6.17
C ILE A 161 -6.75 0.48 5.72
N GLU A 162 -5.89 1.48 5.76
CA GLU A 162 -4.46 1.37 5.44
C GLU A 162 -3.70 0.49 6.45
N ASP A 163 -4.14 0.45 7.71
CA ASP A 163 -3.54 -0.40 8.74
C ASP A 163 -3.70 -1.90 8.45
N VAL A 164 -4.68 -2.30 7.61
CA VAL A 164 -4.85 -3.68 7.15
C VAL A 164 -3.60 -4.19 6.42
N LEU A 165 -2.83 -3.30 5.79
CA LEU A 165 -1.59 -3.67 5.11
C LEU A 165 -0.51 -4.15 6.08
N TYR A 166 -0.51 -3.69 7.33
CA TYR A 166 0.39 -4.21 8.38
C TYR A 166 0.02 -5.60 8.90
N LEU A 167 -1.18 -6.11 8.53
CA LEU A 167 -1.59 -7.47 8.89
C LEU A 167 -1.00 -8.54 7.95
N PHE A 168 -0.37 -8.17 6.83
CA PHE A 168 0.21 -9.12 5.89
C PHE A 168 1.13 -10.17 6.54
N PRO A 169 2.05 -9.82 7.47
CA PRO A 169 2.85 -10.82 8.16
C PRO A 169 2.01 -11.83 8.96
N ILE A 170 0.93 -11.37 9.60
CA ILE A 170 0.05 -12.27 10.35
C ILE A 170 -0.72 -13.19 9.38
N ILE A 171 -1.20 -12.63 8.27
CA ILE A 171 -1.92 -13.39 7.24
C ILE A 171 -1.03 -14.49 6.65
N THR A 172 0.24 -14.19 6.34
CA THR A 172 1.17 -15.19 5.79
C THR A 172 1.55 -16.27 6.83
N LEU A 173 1.74 -15.88 8.09
CA LEU A 173 1.98 -16.84 9.18
C LEU A 173 0.81 -17.83 9.38
N LEU A 174 -0.41 -17.36 9.11
CA LEU A 174 -1.63 -18.19 9.18
C LEU A 174 -1.96 -18.91 7.85
N ASN A 175 -1.06 -18.87 6.86
CA ASN A 175 -1.30 -19.38 5.50
C ASN A 175 -2.55 -18.78 4.83
N GLY A 176 -2.86 -17.53 5.14
CA GLY A 176 -4.09 -16.84 4.75
C GLY A 176 -4.04 -16.13 3.38
N LEU A 177 -3.04 -16.38 2.51
CA LEU A 177 -2.91 -15.65 1.22
C LEU A 177 -4.06 -15.99 0.25
N GLU A 178 -4.53 -17.25 0.20
CA GLU A 178 -5.66 -17.62 -0.67
C GLU A 178 -6.95 -16.93 -0.23
N PRO A 179 -7.40 -17.03 1.03
CA PRO A 179 -8.57 -16.27 1.49
C PRO A 179 -8.40 -14.74 1.38
N LEU A 180 -7.20 -14.22 1.58
CA LEU A 180 -6.92 -12.79 1.33
C LEU A 180 -7.15 -12.42 -0.13
N LEU A 181 -6.63 -13.22 -1.08
CA LEU A 181 -6.79 -12.96 -2.50
C LEU A 181 -8.27 -13.00 -2.92
N ILE A 182 -9.04 -13.96 -2.39
CA ILE A 182 -10.50 -14.03 -2.62
C ILE A 182 -11.19 -12.77 -2.09
N ALA A 183 -10.91 -12.40 -0.85
CA ALA A 183 -11.50 -11.22 -0.22
C ALA A 183 -11.13 -9.93 -0.97
N ALA A 184 -9.88 -9.79 -1.40
CA ALA A 184 -9.42 -8.64 -2.16
C ALA A 184 -10.05 -8.58 -3.56
N THR A 185 -10.21 -9.72 -4.24
CA THR A 185 -10.81 -9.79 -5.58
C THR A 185 -12.28 -9.33 -5.59
N ILE A 186 -12.97 -9.53 -4.49
CA ILE A 186 -14.39 -9.11 -4.35
C ILE A 186 -14.46 -7.71 -3.72
N GLY A 187 -13.79 -7.53 -2.60
CA GLY A 187 -13.91 -6.32 -1.79
C GLY A 187 -13.25 -5.09 -2.41
N ALA A 188 -12.06 -5.23 -2.99
CA ALA A 188 -11.37 -4.07 -3.54
C ALA A 188 -12.09 -3.45 -4.75
N PRO A 189 -12.62 -4.20 -5.74
CA PRO A 189 -13.43 -3.60 -6.81
C PRO A 189 -14.70 -2.92 -6.30
N ILE A 190 -15.40 -3.53 -5.34
CA ILE A 190 -16.62 -2.92 -4.76
C ILE A 190 -16.26 -1.59 -4.09
N PHE A 191 -15.19 -1.58 -3.30
CA PHE A 191 -14.72 -0.36 -2.64
C PHE A 191 -14.19 0.67 -3.64
N ALA A 192 -13.50 0.24 -4.71
CA ALA A 192 -13.05 1.13 -5.78
C ALA A 192 -14.22 1.84 -6.47
N VAL A 193 -15.31 1.11 -6.78
CA VAL A 193 -16.53 1.70 -7.34
C VAL A 193 -17.12 2.76 -6.41
N TRP A 194 -17.15 2.49 -5.10
CA TRP A 194 -17.61 3.46 -4.12
C TRP A 194 -16.73 4.71 -4.06
N VAL A 195 -15.40 4.54 -4.10
CA VAL A 195 -14.44 5.68 -4.11
C VAL A 195 -14.55 6.48 -5.40
N ILE A 196 -14.72 5.82 -6.55
CA ILE A 196 -14.97 6.47 -7.85
C ILE A 196 -16.25 7.32 -7.77
N TRP A 197 -17.34 6.74 -7.24
CA TRP A 197 -18.59 7.47 -7.05
C TRP A 197 -18.40 8.69 -6.14
N GLN A 198 -17.71 8.54 -5.02
CA GLN A 198 -17.39 9.64 -4.12
C GLN A 198 -16.59 10.74 -4.83
N PHE A 199 -15.55 10.37 -5.61
CA PHE A 199 -14.73 11.32 -6.36
C PHE A 199 -15.51 12.10 -7.41
N LEU A 200 -16.45 11.45 -8.10
CA LEU A 200 -17.31 12.08 -9.13
C LEU A 200 -18.39 12.99 -8.54
N THR A 201 -18.81 12.75 -7.31
CA THR A 201 -19.84 13.56 -6.62
C THR A 201 -19.25 14.74 -5.84
N LEU A 202 -17.93 14.82 -5.68
CA LEU A 202 -17.29 15.98 -5.04
C LEU A 202 -17.45 17.24 -5.91
N PRO A 203 -17.70 18.41 -5.28
CA PRO A 203 -17.68 19.69 -5.97
C PRO A 203 -16.35 19.87 -6.72
N GLN A 204 -16.43 20.26 -7.99
CA GLN A 204 -15.22 20.63 -8.74
C GLN A 204 -14.64 21.90 -8.11
N PRO A 205 -13.30 22.03 -7.95
CA PRO A 205 -12.72 23.29 -7.55
C PRO A 205 -13.11 24.36 -8.56
N GLU A 206 -13.67 25.47 -8.07
CA GLU A 206 -13.99 26.61 -8.92
C GLU A 206 -12.72 27.00 -9.69
N SER A 207 -12.81 26.97 -11.02
CA SER A 207 -11.76 27.42 -11.91
C SER A 207 -11.67 28.96 -11.79
N ASN A 208 -10.76 29.44 -10.91
CA ASN A 208 -10.32 30.83 -10.93
C ASN A 208 -9.32 31.08 -12.05
#